data_2808f7bb24422a8e556a1298db338373
#
_entry.id   2808f7bb24422a8e556a1298db338373
#
_cell.length_a   1.000
_cell.length_b   1.000
_cell.length_c   1.000
_cell.angle_alpha   90.00
_cell.angle_beta   90.00
_cell.angle_gamma   90.00
#
_symmetry.space_group_name_H-M   'P 1'
#
loop_
_entity.id
_entity.type
_entity.pdbx_description
1 polymer ?
#
loop_
_entity_poly.entity_id
_entity_poly.type
_entity_poly.pdbx_seq_one_letter_code
_entity_poly.pdbx_strand_id
1 'polypeptide(L)'
;MDTTFIAEPIVSIDERLLGVELLTRFITSDGRHLHPEFVISSWDLDRKRLFLYEQCGNIAIKQTWFEQKNLFCTLNIDQQMAFLIRHDYILRQTFESMPFIKLELSEHFPGLDKGLKSPLLKSLSQGVNGLWLG
;
A
#
# COMPACT_ATOMS: atom_id res chain seq x y z
N MET A 1 7.38 -1.51 20.54
CA MET A 1 6.85 -0.53 19.57
C MET A 1 5.52 -1.03 19.04
N ASP A 2 4.51 -0.21 19.10
CA ASP A 2 3.17 -0.58 18.64
C ASP A 2 2.95 -0.11 17.20
N THR A 3 2.26 -0.96 16.44
CA THR A 3 1.89 -0.67 15.06
C THR A 3 0.37 -0.54 14.97
N THR A 4 -0.11 0.58 14.43
CA THR A 4 -1.54 0.84 14.26
C THR A 4 -1.82 1.24 12.81
N PHE A 5 -2.90 0.68 12.24
CA PHE A 5 -3.35 1.08 10.91
C PHE A 5 -4.50 2.08 11.03
N ILE A 6 -4.44 3.13 10.24
CA ILE A 6 -5.41 4.21 10.24
C ILE A 6 -5.89 4.43 8.81
N ALA A 7 -7.21 4.54 8.63
CA ALA A 7 -7.80 4.83 7.33
C ALA A 7 -8.18 6.31 7.28
N GLU A 8 -7.56 7.06 6.36
CA GLU A 8 -7.92 8.45 6.12
C GLU A 8 -8.81 8.56 4.89
N PRO A 9 -9.92 9.30 4.96
CA PRO A 9 -10.81 9.42 3.82
C PRO A 9 -10.18 10.23 2.69
N ILE A 10 -10.45 9.80 1.46
CA ILE A 10 -10.12 10.54 0.24
C ILE A 10 -11.43 11.01 -0.35
N VAL A 11 -11.61 12.32 -0.45
CA VAL A 11 -12.85 12.91 -0.91
C VAL A 11 -12.63 13.77 -2.15
N SER A 12 -13.66 13.86 -2.97
CA SER A 12 -13.65 14.72 -4.15
C SER A 12 -13.89 16.19 -3.76
N ILE A 13 -13.77 17.08 -4.73
CA ILE A 13 -13.99 18.51 -4.51
C ILE A 13 -15.42 18.76 -4.01
N ASP A 14 -16.39 17.97 -4.46
CA ASP A 14 -17.79 18.08 -4.01
C ASP A 14 -18.07 17.25 -2.75
N GLU A 15 -17.03 16.92 -1.99
CA GLU A 15 -17.09 16.23 -0.70
C GLU A 15 -17.66 14.81 -0.77
N ARG A 16 -17.60 14.17 -1.94
CA ARG A 16 -17.99 12.77 -2.07
C ARG A 16 -16.85 11.85 -1.70
N LEU A 17 -17.11 10.82 -0.88
CA LEU A 17 -16.09 9.84 -0.51
C LEU A 17 -15.72 8.99 -1.73
N LEU A 18 -14.43 8.98 -2.08
CA LEU A 18 -13.89 8.19 -3.20
C LEU A 18 -13.21 6.91 -2.72
N GLY A 19 -12.58 6.96 -1.57
CA GLY A 19 -11.83 5.85 -1.04
C GLY A 19 -11.17 6.22 0.28
N VAL A 20 -10.24 5.39 0.69
CA VAL A 20 -9.45 5.65 1.90
C VAL A 20 -7.97 5.41 1.61
N GLU A 21 -7.12 6.12 2.32
CA GLU A 21 -5.69 5.84 2.36
C GLU A 21 -5.40 5.07 3.64
N LEU A 22 -4.78 3.90 3.52
CA LEU A 22 -4.35 3.14 4.69
C LEU A 22 -2.97 3.62 5.10
N LEU A 23 -2.90 4.20 6.29
CA LEU A 23 -1.67 4.71 6.86
C LEU A 23 -1.25 3.85 8.04
N THR A 24 0.05 3.78 8.28
CA THR A 24 0.62 3.04 9.39
C THR A 24 1.24 4.02 10.38
N ARG A 25 0.97 3.81 11.66
CA ARG A 25 1.58 4.58 12.73
C ARG A 25 2.42 3.66 13.61
N PHE A 26 3.65 4.07 13.85
CA PHE A 26 4.55 3.39 14.74
C PHE A 26 4.76 4.26 15.98
N ILE A 27 4.43 3.69 17.15
CA ILE A 27 4.48 4.40 18.42
C ILE A 27 5.42 3.65 19.35
N THR A 28 6.42 4.35 19.89
CA THR A 28 7.37 3.77 20.85
C THR A 28 6.70 3.57 22.21
N SER A 29 7.35 2.80 23.08
CA SER A 29 6.83 2.55 24.44
C SER A 29 6.67 3.82 25.26
N ASP A 30 7.44 4.87 24.95
CA ASP A 30 7.35 6.18 25.61
C ASP A 30 6.40 7.16 24.90
N GLY A 31 5.61 6.67 23.93
CA GLY A 31 4.57 7.44 23.26
C GLY A 31 5.01 8.29 22.08
N ARG A 32 6.26 8.15 21.63
CA ARG A 32 6.74 8.91 20.48
C ARG A 32 6.29 8.28 19.17
N HIS A 33 5.89 9.12 18.22
CA HIS A 33 5.56 8.68 16.86
C HIS A 33 6.82 8.64 16.02
N LEU A 34 7.03 7.52 15.32
CA LEU A 34 8.14 7.35 14.39
C LEU A 34 7.63 7.51 12.96
N HIS A 35 8.46 8.08 12.11
CA HIS A 35 8.13 8.25 10.70
C HIS A 35 8.06 6.88 10.02
N PRO A 36 6.93 6.50 9.39
CA PRO A 36 6.77 5.14 8.82
C PRO A 36 7.85 4.78 7.81
N GLU A 37 8.21 5.68 6.91
CA GLU A 37 9.24 5.40 5.91
C GLU A 37 10.57 5.07 6.55
N PHE A 38 10.92 5.76 7.63
CA PHE A 38 12.17 5.51 8.35
C PHE A 38 12.15 4.11 8.97
N VAL A 39 11.05 3.73 9.61
CA VAL A 39 10.93 2.42 10.25
C VAL A 39 10.99 1.32 9.21
N ILE A 40 10.17 1.42 8.16
CA ILE A 40 10.04 0.39 7.14
C ILE A 40 11.35 0.22 6.36
N SER A 41 12.05 1.32 6.08
CA SER A 41 13.31 1.25 5.34
C SER A 41 14.39 0.46 6.08
N SER A 42 14.29 0.35 7.39
CA SER A 42 15.25 -0.41 8.20
C SER A 42 14.97 -1.91 8.21
N TRP A 43 13.80 -2.35 7.73
CA TRP A 43 13.41 -3.75 7.76
C TRP A 43 14.05 -4.54 6.63
N ASP A 44 14.28 -5.84 6.87
CA ASP A 44 14.66 -6.75 5.81
C ASP A 44 13.44 -7.17 4.98
N LEU A 45 13.70 -7.94 3.95
CA LEU A 45 12.66 -8.36 3.00
C LEU A 45 11.58 -9.20 3.66
N ASP A 46 11.98 -10.10 4.56
CA ASP A 46 11.02 -10.97 5.25
C ASP A 46 10.08 -10.16 6.15
N ARG A 47 10.60 -9.16 6.85
CA ARG A 47 9.77 -8.29 7.68
C ARG A 47 8.81 -7.45 6.83
N LYS A 48 9.26 -6.97 5.67
CA LYS A 48 8.40 -6.24 4.74
C LYS A 48 7.30 -7.13 4.17
N ARG A 49 7.63 -8.40 3.89
CA ARG A 49 6.61 -9.37 3.45
C ARG A 49 5.53 -9.57 4.52
N LEU A 50 5.94 -9.76 5.76
CA LEU A 50 5.00 -9.90 6.86
C LEU A 50 4.11 -8.67 7.00
N PHE A 51 4.69 -7.49 6.87
CA PHE A 51 3.96 -6.24 6.95
C PHE A 51 2.89 -6.13 5.85
N LEU A 52 3.23 -6.54 4.63
CA LEU A 52 2.25 -6.57 3.53
C LEU A 52 1.09 -7.51 3.85
N TYR A 53 1.36 -8.67 4.43
CA TYR A 53 0.30 -9.58 4.86
C TYR A 53 -0.58 -8.96 5.95
N GLU A 54 0.01 -8.26 6.90
CA GLU A 54 -0.74 -7.57 7.94
C GLU A 54 -1.66 -6.49 7.35
N GLN A 55 -1.15 -5.71 6.41
CA GLN A 55 -1.94 -4.68 5.72
C GLN A 55 -3.08 -5.30 4.93
N CYS A 56 -2.81 -6.35 4.17
CA CYS A 56 -3.84 -7.04 3.39
C CYS A 56 -4.90 -7.66 4.28
N GLY A 57 -4.51 -8.26 5.40
CA GLY A 57 -5.45 -8.81 6.36
C GLY A 57 -6.37 -7.74 6.95
N ASN A 58 -5.83 -6.58 7.25
CA ASN A 58 -6.60 -5.46 7.77
C ASN A 58 -7.62 -4.95 6.73
N ILE A 59 -7.22 -4.88 5.47
CA ILE A 59 -8.11 -4.44 4.39
C ILE A 59 -9.16 -5.51 4.08
N ALA A 60 -8.79 -6.79 4.10
CA ALA A 60 -9.70 -7.88 3.76
C ALA A 60 -10.92 -7.94 4.67
N ILE A 61 -10.79 -7.52 5.92
CA ILE A 61 -11.91 -7.46 6.87
C ILE A 61 -13.02 -6.55 6.33
N LYS A 62 -12.67 -5.53 5.54
CA LYS A 62 -13.59 -4.55 4.98
C LYS A 62 -13.82 -4.74 3.49
N GLN A 63 -13.45 -5.87 2.91
CA GLN A 63 -13.53 -6.09 1.47
C GLN A 63 -14.95 -5.88 0.94
N THR A 64 -15.95 -6.46 1.58
CA THR A 64 -17.35 -6.32 1.16
C THR A 64 -17.77 -4.85 1.16
N TRP A 65 -17.38 -4.10 2.17
CA TRP A 65 -17.70 -2.68 2.27
C TRP A 65 -17.11 -1.89 1.09
N PHE A 66 -15.83 -2.13 0.76
CA PHE A 66 -15.20 -1.46 -0.38
C PHE A 66 -15.91 -1.77 -1.68
N GLU A 67 -16.24 -3.04 -1.90
CA GLU A 67 -16.89 -3.49 -3.14
C GLU A 67 -18.31 -2.94 -3.26
N GLN A 68 -19.10 -3.01 -2.19
CA GLN A 68 -20.47 -2.53 -2.21
C GLN A 68 -20.56 -1.02 -2.38
N LYS A 69 -19.64 -0.28 -1.78
CA LYS A 69 -19.61 1.18 -1.86
C LYS A 69 -18.84 1.69 -3.08
N ASN A 70 -18.22 0.81 -3.83
CA ASN A 70 -17.37 1.17 -4.97
C ASN A 70 -16.28 2.16 -4.57
N LEU A 71 -15.62 1.89 -3.44
CA LEU A 71 -14.54 2.72 -2.91
C LEU A 71 -13.21 2.02 -3.11
N PHE A 72 -12.14 2.80 -3.26
CA PHE A 72 -10.80 2.24 -3.35
C PHE A 72 -10.02 2.43 -2.04
N CYS A 73 -8.93 1.69 -1.91
CA CYS A 73 -8.00 1.79 -0.78
C CYS A 73 -6.60 1.99 -1.32
N THR A 74 -5.90 3.04 -0.90
CA THR A 74 -4.51 3.23 -1.31
C THR A 74 -3.56 2.68 -0.26
N LEU A 75 -2.47 2.08 -0.73
CA LEU A 75 -1.37 1.59 0.10
C LEU A 75 -0.06 2.21 -0.36
N ASN A 76 0.71 2.70 0.59
CA ASN A 76 2.06 3.20 0.32
C ASN A 76 3.05 2.04 0.29
N ILE A 77 3.83 1.94 -0.77
CA ILE A 77 4.84 0.89 -0.92
C ILE A 77 6.18 1.49 -1.34
N ASP A 78 7.25 0.79 -0.97
CA ASP A 78 8.59 1.10 -1.45
C ASP A 78 9.00 0.09 -2.55
N GLN A 79 10.23 0.23 -3.03
CA GLN A 79 10.75 -0.62 -4.11
C GLN A 79 10.74 -2.12 -3.73
N GLN A 80 11.17 -2.45 -2.52
CA GLN A 80 11.24 -3.85 -2.09
C GLN A 80 9.86 -4.44 -1.92
N MET A 81 8.91 -3.66 -1.42
CA MET A 81 7.51 -4.10 -1.32
C MET A 81 6.92 -4.34 -2.70
N ALA A 82 7.21 -3.46 -3.66
CA ALA A 82 6.77 -3.65 -5.05
C ALA A 82 7.34 -4.95 -5.63
N PHE A 83 8.61 -5.22 -5.36
CA PHE A 83 9.25 -6.47 -5.78
C PHE A 83 8.53 -7.68 -5.19
N LEU A 84 8.22 -7.65 -3.89
CA LEU A 84 7.51 -8.74 -3.22
C LEU A 84 6.12 -8.98 -3.81
N ILE A 85 5.36 -7.92 -4.05
CA ILE A 85 4.02 -8.04 -4.64
C ILE A 85 4.12 -8.67 -6.04
N ARG A 86 5.14 -8.33 -6.80
CA ARG A 86 5.33 -8.86 -8.15
C ARG A 86 5.77 -10.31 -8.17
N HIS A 87 6.62 -10.72 -7.23
CA HIS A 87 7.29 -12.02 -7.29
C HIS A 87 6.83 -13.03 -6.25
N ASP A 88 6.20 -12.60 -5.16
CA ASP A 88 5.64 -13.53 -4.18
C ASP A 88 4.27 -13.96 -4.69
N TYR A 89 4.12 -15.27 -4.93
CA TYR A 89 2.90 -15.80 -5.55
C TYR A 89 1.66 -15.52 -4.72
N ILE A 90 1.75 -15.71 -3.40
CA ILE A 90 0.60 -15.52 -2.50
C ILE A 90 0.22 -14.05 -2.39
N LEU A 91 1.22 -13.17 -2.26
CA LEU A 91 0.97 -11.73 -2.24
C LEU A 91 0.32 -11.26 -3.54
N ARG A 92 0.85 -11.73 -4.66
CA ARG A 92 0.30 -11.38 -5.97
C ARG A 92 -1.17 -11.79 -6.08
N GLN A 93 -1.49 -13.03 -5.69
CA GLN A 93 -2.87 -13.50 -5.70
C GLN A 93 -3.76 -12.70 -4.75
N THR A 94 -3.25 -12.38 -3.57
CA THR A 94 -4.00 -11.61 -2.58
C THR A 94 -4.36 -10.24 -3.13
N PHE A 95 -3.42 -9.54 -3.74
CA PHE A 95 -3.69 -8.23 -4.33
C PHE A 95 -4.64 -8.33 -5.52
N GLU A 96 -4.50 -9.37 -6.34
CA GLU A 96 -5.40 -9.59 -7.47
C GLU A 96 -6.84 -9.88 -7.01
N SER A 97 -7.00 -10.47 -5.83
CA SER A 97 -8.33 -10.73 -5.26
C SER A 97 -9.01 -9.49 -4.69
N MET A 98 -8.26 -8.41 -4.51
CA MET A 98 -8.76 -7.15 -3.97
C MET A 98 -8.48 -5.99 -4.95
N PRO A 99 -9.16 -5.96 -6.10
CA PRO A 99 -8.84 -5.00 -7.16
C PRO A 99 -9.12 -3.54 -6.80
N PHE A 100 -9.78 -3.28 -5.70
CA PHE A 100 -9.99 -1.91 -5.21
C PHE A 100 -8.74 -1.32 -4.55
N ILE A 101 -7.70 -2.13 -4.29
CA ILE A 101 -6.45 -1.62 -3.73
C ILE A 101 -5.64 -0.93 -4.82
N LYS A 102 -5.21 0.31 -4.54
CA LYS A 102 -4.33 1.10 -5.41
C LYS A 102 -2.99 1.27 -4.72
N LEU A 103 -1.92 1.04 -5.44
CA LEU A 103 -0.57 1.15 -4.89
C LEU A 103 -0.02 2.55 -5.12
N GLU A 104 0.46 3.18 -4.05
CA GLU A 104 1.08 4.49 -4.10
C GLU A 104 2.58 4.31 -3.87
N LEU A 105 3.39 4.72 -4.85
CA LEU A 105 4.84 4.54 -4.82
C LEU A 105 5.49 5.69 -4.08
N SER A 106 6.49 5.38 -3.25
CA SER A 106 7.28 6.41 -2.58
C SER A 106 8.06 7.23 -3.60
N GLU A 107 8.41 8.46 -3.23
CA GLU A 107 9.20 9.35 -4.09
C GLU A 107 10.58 8.82 -4.42
N HIS A 108 11.10 7.87 -3.62
CA HIS A 108 12.40 7.23 -3.84
C HIS A 108 12.30 5.96 -4.67
N PHE A 109 11.13 5.65 -5.22
CA PHE A 109 10.95 4.46 -6.04
C PHE A 109 11.72 4.62 -7.36
N PRO A 110 12.65 3.68 -7.70
CA PRO A 110 13.40 3.77 -8.95
C PRO A 110 12.47 3.76 -10.17
N GLY A 111 12.70 4.67 -11.09
CA GLY A 111 11.94 4.77 -12.31
C GLY A 111 10.75 5.72 -12.25
N LEU A 112 10.47 6.36 -11.10
CA LEU A 112 9.41 7.36 -11.03
C LEU A 112 9.66 8.52 -11.97
N ASP A 113 10.92 8.92 -12.12
CA ASP A 113 11.33 9.98 -13.05
C ASP A 113 11.12 9.58 -14.51
N LYS A 114 11.05 8.28 -14.78
CA LYS A 114 10.78 7.72 -16.11
C LYS A 114 9.32 7.36 -16.29
N GLY A 115 8.49 7.56 -15.27
CA GLY A 115 7.09 7.19 -15.29
C GLY A 115 6.91 5.69 -15.52
N LEU A 116 5.88 5.32 -16.28
CA LEU A 116 5.59 3.92 -16.55
C LEU A 116 6.51 3.29 -17.59
N LYS A 117 7.55 3.97 -18.02
CA LYS A 117 8.56 3.39 -18.91
C LYS A 117 9.49 2.43 -18.18
N SER A 118 9.58 2.52 -16.84
CA SER A 118 10.34 1.57 -16.05
C SER A 118 9.73 0.18 -16.19
N PRO A 119 10.55 -0.87 -16.46
CA PRO A 119 10.01 -2.23 -16.55
C PRO A 119 9.31 -2.68 -15.28
N LEU A 120 9.80 -2.29 -14.10
CA LEU A 120 9.18 -2.66 -12.83
C LEU A 120 7.82 -1.98 -12.67
N LEU A 121 7.72 -0.68 -12.94
CA LEU A 121 6.46 0.05 -12.84
C LEU A 121 5.45 -0.47 -13.85
N LYS A 122 5.90 -0.76 -15.07
CA LYS A 122 5.04 -1.34 -16.09
C LYS A 122 4.50 -2.70 -15.66
N SER A 123 5.35 -3.53 -15.10
CA SER A 123 4.97 -4.85 -14.60
C SER A 123 3.91 -4.74 -13.50
N LEU A 124 4.08 -3.80 -12.58
CA LEU A 124 3.11 -3.57 -11.51
C LEU A 124 1.77 -3.08 -12.06
N SER A 125 1.79 -2.12 -12.99
CA SER A 125 0.56 -1.57 -13.54
C SER A 125 -0.22 -2.59 -14.37
N GLN A 126 0.46 -3.59 -14.93
CA GLN A 126 -0.18 -4.67 -15.68
C GLN A 126 -0.60 -5.84 -14.80
N GLY A 127 0.14 -6.08 -13.73
CA GLY A 127 -0.04 -7.27 -12.90
C GLY A 127 -0.88 -7.07 -11.64
N VAL A 128 -1.15 -5.84 -11.25
CA VAL A 128 -1.95 -5.51 -10.07
C VAL A 128 -2.89 -4.36 -10.39
N ASN A 129 -3.63 -3.92 -9.42
CA ASN A 129 -4.89 -3.20 -9.56
C ASN A 129 -4.78 -1.78 -10.11
N GLY A 130 -3.65 -1.15 -9.95
CA GLY A 130 -3.44 0.21 -10.42
C GLY A 130 -2.33 0.89 -9.66
N LEU A 131 -1.71 1.87 -10.30
CA LEU A 131 -0.62 2.63 -9.70
C LEU A 131 -1.03 4.08 -9.56
N TRP A 132 -0.71 4.64 -8.40
CA TRP A 132 -0.76 6.06 -8.14
C TRP A 132 0.66 6.54 -7.92
N LEU A 133 1.09 7.50 -8.75
CA LEU A 133 2.39 8.13 -8.60
C LEU A 133 2.23 9.30 -7.66
N GLY A 134 2.71 9.10 -6.45
CA GLY A 134 2.58 10.11 -5.39
C GLY A 134 3.74 11.08 -5.32
#